data_9ab736b625aab0ac5d69f3a2004c988e
#
_entry.id   9ab736b625aab0ac5d69f3a2004c988e
#
_cell.length_a   1.000
_cell.length_b   1.000
_cell.length_c   1.000
_cell.angle_alpha   90.00
_cell.angle_beta   90.00
_cell.angle_gamma   90.00
#
_symmetry.space_group_name_H-M   'P 1'
#
loop_
_entity.id
_entity.type
_entity.pdbx_description
1 polymer ?
#
loop_
_entity_poly.entity_id
_entity_poly.type
_entity_poly.pdbx_seq_one_letter_code
_entity_poly.pdbx_strand_id
1 'polypeptide(L)'
;MIPVLQSRWRLEGQTLVYYGLRQPPHLFHRRIWLDRRTAALVASLDGKRDISQYIRTPGFQKLLREGIVTDRSLLRTSPSSLEDAAYCVRCAANDYAIPGLELDSHGLCPMCRTEEKYRYAKNVMPVLRTIPR
;
A
#
# COMPACT_ATOMS: atom_id res chain seq x y z
N MET A 1 1.46 20.15 9.24
CA MET A 1 1.65 18.88 8.53
C MET A 1 2.40 19.13 7.24
N ILE A 2 3.42 18.32 6.98
CA ILE A 2 4.19 18.38 5.73
C ILE A 2 3.81 17.14 4.90
N PRO A 3 3.01 17.27 3.83
CA PRO A 3 2.48 16.14 3.11
C PRO A 3 3.50 15.54 2.15
N VAL A 4 3.47 14.22 2.08
CA VAL A 4 4.24 13.43 1.12
C VAL A 4 3.38 12.29 0.61
N LEU A 5 3.69 11.76 -0.57
CA LEU A 5 3.11 10.50 -1.00
C LEU A 5 3.66 9.37 -0.14
N GLN A 6 2.78 8.47 0.29
CA GLN A 6 3.19 7.30 1.05
C GLN A 6 4.04 6.36 0.17
N SER A 7 4.85 5.55 0.79
CA SER A 7 5.71 4.58 0.10
C SER A 7 4.96 3.77 -0.94
N ARG A 8 5.59 3.51 -2.05
CA ARG A 8 5.07 2.70 -3.16
C ARG A 8 3.99 3.37 -4.01
N TRP A 9 3.61 4.59 -3.67
CA TRP A 9 2.71 5.38 -4.51
C TRP A 9 3.49 6.28 -5.44
N ARG A 10 3.05 6.35 -6.69
CA ARG A 10 3.63 7.25 -7.70
C ARG A 10 2.53 7.93 -8.50
N LEU A 11 2.78 9.19 -8.85
CA LEU A 11 1.91 9.93 -9.75
C LEU A 11 2.41 9.75 -11.18
N GLU A 12 1.56 9.23 -12.05
CA GLU A 12 1.82 9.08 -13.47
C GLU A 12 0.75 9.85 -14.24
N GLY A 13 1.07 11.07 -14.67
CA GLY A 13 0.08 11.98 -15.27
C GLY A 13 -0.99 12.37 -14.26
N GLN A 14 -2.23 11.95 -14.49
CA GLN A 14 -3.36 12.17 -13.57
C GLN A 14 -3.72 10.89 -12.78
N THR A 15 -2.89 9.87 -12.85
CA THR A 15 -3.17 8.61 -12.18
C THR A 15 -2.17 8.37 -11.07
N LEU A 16 -2.67 8.08 -9.85
CA LEU A 16 -1.86 7.55 -8.77
C LEU A 16 -1.79 6.04 -8.91
N VAL A 17 -0.59 5.50 -8.87
CA VAL A 17 -0.36 4.07 -8.99
C VAL A 17 0.36 3.57 -7.75
N TYR A 18 -0.16 2.50 -7.15
CA TYR A 18 0.50 1.80 -6.06
C TYR A 18 1.30 0.62 -6.61
N TYR A 19 2.58 0.61 -6.34
CA TYR A 19 3.49 -0.48 -6.72
C TYR A 19 3.90 -1.25 -5.47
N GLY A 20 3.26 -2.38 -5.24
CA GLY A 20 3.59 -3.19 -4.09
C GLY A 20 2.56 -4.26 -3.80
N LEU A 21 2.79 -5.00 -2.72
CA LEU A 21 1.89 -6.04 -2.26
C LEU A 21 0.85 -5.45 -1.34
N ARG A 22 -0.42 -5.64 -1.68
CA ARG A 22 -1.55 -5.19 -0.86
C ARG A 22 -2.57 -6.31 -0.69
N GLN A 23 -3.52 -6.08 0.21
CA GLN A 23 -4.66 -6.97 0.38
C GLN A 23 -5.51 -7.03 -0.89
N PRO A 24 -6.09 -8.17 -1.22
CA PRO A 24 -7.05 -8.23 -2.31
C PRO A 24 -8.18 -7.21 -2.14
N PRO A 25 -8.75 -6.66 -3.23
CA PRO A 25 -8.49 -6.98 -4.63
C PRO A 25 -7.26 -6.27 -5.24
N HIS A 26 -6.55 -5.45 -4.48
CA HIS A 26 -5.44 -4.63 -4.96
C HIS A 26 -4.09 -5.24 -4.58
N LEU A 27 -3.89 -6.52 -4.94
CA LEU A 27 -2.76 -7.29 -4.46
C LEU A 27 -1.39 -6.74 -4.91
N PHE A 28 -1.26 -6.42 -6.20
CA PHE A 28 0.03 -5.99 -6.76
C PHE A 28 0.08 -4.49 -7.00
N HIS A 29 -0.98 -3.92 -7.54
CA HIS A 29 -1.05 -2.49 -7.77
C HIS A 29 -2.50 -2.02 -7.73
N ARG A 30 -2.66 -0.73 -7.44
CA ARG A 30 -3.94 -0.05 -7.45
C ARG A 30 -3.76 1.25 -8.25
N ARG A 31 -4.75 1.60 -9.05
CA ARG A 31 -4.75 2.83 -9.83
C ARG A 31 -5.91 3.72 -9.40
N ILE A 32 -5.62 4.99 -9.18
CA ILE A 32 -6.62 5.99 -8.81
C ILE A 32 -6.46 7.17 -9.78
N TRP A 33 -7.51 7.45 -10.53
CA TRP A 33 -7.54 8.62 -11.39
C TRP A 33 -7.86 9.87 -10.57
N LEU A 34 -7.11 10.95 -10.78
CA LEU A 34 -7.28 12.21 -10.09
C LEU A 34 -7.76 13.29 -11.06
N ASP A 35 -8.57 14.24 -10.55
CA ASP A 35 -8.84 15.45 -11.31
C ASP A 35 -7.55 16.28 -11.46
N ARG A 36 -7.55 17.23 -12.40
CA ARG A 36 -6.36 18.03 -12.70
C ARG A 36 -5.84 18.79 -11.50
N ARG A 37 -6.74 19.35 -10.70
CA ARG A 37 -6.35 20.13 -9.52
C ARG A 37 -5.68 19.27 -8.48
N THR A 38 -6.26 18.12 -8.17
CA THR A 38 -5.68 17.18 -7.21
C THR A 38 -4.35 16.64 -7.71
N ALA A 39 -4.26 16.28 -8.99
CA ALA A 39 -3.00 15.81 -9.58
C ALA A 39 -1.90 16.88 -9.50
N ALA A 40 -2.24 18.14 -9.80
CA ALA A 40 -1.29 19.24 -9.68
C ALA A 40 -0.81 19.43 -8.24
N LEU A 41 -1.71 19.30 -7.26
CA LEU A 41 -1.33 19.39 -5.85
C LEU A 41 -0.39 18.26 -5.46
N VAL A 42 -0.69 17.04 -5.87
CA VAL A 42 0.16 15.88 -5.58
C VAL A 42 1.54 16.05 -6.23
N ALA A 43 1.59 16.53 -7.48
CA ALA A 43 2.85 16.78 -8.17
C ALA A 43 3.70 17.85 -7.49
N SER A 44 3.07 18.77 -6.75
CA SER A 44 3.76 19.86 -6.05
C SER A 44 4.33 19.46 -4.68
N LEU A 45 4.04 18.25 -4.20
CA LEU A 45 4.52 17.80 -2.89
C LEU A 45 6.02 17.62 -2.91
N ASP A 46 6.73 18.40 -2.13
CA ASP A 46 8.19 18.39 -2.07
C ASP A 46 8.76 17.89 -0.74
N GLY A 47 7.88 17.51 0.19
CA GLY A 47 8.28 17.05 1.51
C GLY A 47 8.83 18.15 2.41
N LYS A 48 8.65 19.43 2.05
CA LYS A 48 9.18 20.59 2.78
C LYS A 48 8.12 21.59 3.18
N ARG A 49 7.07 21.75 2.36
CA ARG A 49 6.05 22.78 2.58
C ARG A 49 4.88 22.26 3.40
N ASP A 50 4.41 23.09 4.33
CA ASP A 50 3.15 22.87 5.01
C ASP A 50 2.00 23.10 4.03
N ILE A 51 0.91 22.35 4.20
CA ILE A 51 -0.19 22.29 3.24
C ILE A 51 -1.52 22.82 3.75
N SER A 52 -1.53 23.59 4.80
CA SER A 52 -2.79 24.09 5.35
C SER A 52 -3.72 24.68 4.26
N GLN A 53 -3.15 25.27 3.21
CA GLN A 53 -3.90 25.80 2.07
C GLN A 53 -4.52 24.77 1.16
N TYR A 54 -4.05 23.51 1.19
CA TYR A 54 -4.51 22.43 0.30
C TYR A 54 -5.61 21.58 0.93
N ILE A 55 -5.79 21.66 2.23
CA ILE A 55 -6.74 20.83 2.99
C ILE A 55 -8.17 20.97 2.47
N ARG A 56 -8.50 22.11 1.87
CA ARG A 56 -9.86 22.39 1.36
C ARG A 56 -10.21 21.69 0.04
N THR A 57 -9.24 21.09 -0.63
CA THR A 57 -9.49 20.40 -1.90
C THR A 57 -10.06 19.01 -1.61
N PRO A 58 -11.30 18.68 -2.04
CA PRO A 58 -11.95 17.42 -1.67
C PRO A 58 -11.17 16.18 -2.11
N GLY A 59 -10.62 16.18 -3.30
CA GLY A 59 -9.80 15.05 -3.79
C GLY A 59 -8.57 14.84 -2.95
N PHE A 60 -7.92 15.91 -2.52
CA PHE A 60 -6.75 15.84 -1.66
C PHE A 60 -7.11 15.36 -0.26
N GLN A 61 -8.24 15.81 0.29
CA GLN A 61 -8.74 15.33 1.58
C GLN A 61 -8.98 13.83 1.58
N LYS A 62 -9.50 13.30 0.48
CA LYS A 62 -9.71 11.86 0.34
C LYS A 62 -8.38 11.09 0.40
N LEU A 63 -7.36 11.58 -0.28
CA LEU A 63 -6.03 10.97 -0.24
C LEU A 63 -5.44 10.97 1.16
N LEU A 64 -5.65 12.05 1.91
CA LEU A 64 -5.22 12.14 3.31
C LEU A 64 -5.94 11.11 4.19
N ARG A 65 -7.26 10.99 4.03
CA ARG A 65 -8.05 10.04 4.82
C ARG A 65 -7.64 8.59 4.55
N GLU A 66 -7.29 8.28 3.32
CA GLU A 66 -6.88 6.94 2.92
C GLU A 66 -5.41 6.64 3.23
N GLY A 67 -4.66 7.64 3.69
CA GLY A 67 -3.24 7.47 4.00
C GLY A 67 -2.32 7.41 2.78
N ILE A 68 -2.84 7.73 1.59
CA ILE A 68 -2.06 7.76 0.36
C ILE A 68 -1.14 8.98 0.34
N VAL A 69 -1.65 10.10 0.82
CA VAL A 69 -0.87 11.27 1.19
C VAL A 69 -0.86 11.31 2.71
N THR A 70 0.28 11.48 3.30
CA THR A 70 0.45 11.45 4.75
C THR A 70 1.40 12.53 5.21
N ASP A 71 1.46 12.76 6.52
CA ASP A 71 2.48 13.62 7.07
C ASP A 71 3.86 12.96 6.93
N ARG A 72 4.87 13.76 6.64
CA ARG A 72 6.24 13.29 6.46
C ARG A 72 6.73 12.42 7.63
N SER A 73 6.31 12.73 8.86
CA SER A 73 6.69 11.97 10.04
C SER A 73 6.12 10.55 10.04
N LEU A 74 5.06 10.29 9.25
CA LEU A 74 4.41 8.99 9.16
C LEU A 74 4.76 8.25 7.86
N LEU A 75 5.75 8.74 7.12
CA LEU A 75 6.18 8.09 5.90
C LEU A 75 6.82 6.75 6.24
N ARG A 76 6.34 5.69 5.60
CA ARG A 76 6.90 4.34 5.75
C ARG A 76 8.20 4.27 4.97
N THR A 77 9.28 4.20 5.69
CA THR A 77 10.61 4.06 5.08
C THR A 77 11.12 2.64 5.26
N SER A 78 12.00 2.22 4.36
CA SER A 78 12.66 0.92 4.53
C SER A 78 13.56 0.97 5.76
N PRO A 79 13.62 -0.12 6.55
CA PRO A 79 14.61 -0.23 7.60
C PRO A 79 16.02 -0.18 7.00
N SER A 80 17.02 0.15 7.83
CA SER A 80 18.39 0.34 7.37
C SER A 80 19.12 -0.97 7.06
N SER A 81 18.60 -2.09 7.53
CA SER A 81 19.23 -3.40 7.34
C SER A 81 18.19 -4.52 7.39
N LEU A 82 18.61 -5.70 6.94
CA LEU A 82 17.77 -6.91 7.06
C LEU A 82 17.52 -7.28 8.53
N GLU A 83 18.44 -6.96 9.43
CA GLU A 83 18.28 -7.25 10.86
C GLU A 83 17.14 -6.44 11.49
N ASP A 84 16.92 -5.22 11.00
CA ASP A 84 15.88 -4.34 11.51
C ASP A 84 14.55 -4.50 10.77
N ALA A 85 14.51 -5.36 9.76
CA ALA A 85 13.32 -5.53 8.93
C ALA A 85 12.23 -6.32 9.65
N ALA A 86 10.96 -6.01 9.31
CA ALA A 86 9.82 -6.82 9.70
C ALA A 86 9.61 -7.91 8.65
N TYR A 87 9.56 -9.15 9.07
CA TYR A 87 9.47 -10.31 8.20
C TYR A 87 8.08 -10.93 8.25
N CYS A 88 7.59 -11.37 7.09
CA CYS A 88 6.48 -12.29 7.05
C CYS A 88 6.89 -13.59 7.75
N VAL A 89 6.08 -14.04 8.70
CA VAL A 89 6.39 -15.24 9.49
C VAL A 89 6.37 -16.52 8.66
N ARG A 90 5.86 -16.46 7.44
CA ARG A 90 5.70 -17.64 6.60
C ARG A 90 6.68 -17.71 5.43
N CYS A 91 6.83 -16.61 4.68
CA CYS A 91 7.65 -16.61 3.46
C CYS A 91 8.91 -15.76 3.56
N ALA A 92 9.14 -15.11 4.70
CA ALA A 92 10.28 -14.23 4.93
C ALA A 92 10.32 -12.97 4.03
N ALA A 93 9.25 -12.65 3.32
CA ALA A 93 9.14 -11.33 2.68
C ALA A 93 9.29 -10.25 3.76
N ASN A 94 9.97 -9.18 3.45
CA ASN A 94 10.32 -8.18 4.46
C ASN A 94 10.25 -6.76 3.89
N ASP A 95 10.15 -5.79 4.78
CA ASP A 95 10.03 -4.39 4.40
C ASP A 95 11.36 -3.72 4.04
N TYR A 96 12.48 -4.41 4.23
CA TYR A 96 13.76 -3.94 3.70
C TYR A 96 13.82 -4.15 2.19
N ALA A 97 13.50 -5.36 1.73
CA ALA A 97 13.50 -5.69 0.31
C ALA A 97 12.28 -5.11 -0.42
N ILE A 98 11.15 -5.00 0.28
CA ILE A 98 9.90 -4.50 -0.29
C ILE A 98 9.45 -3.28 0.53
N PRO A 99 9.91 -2.07 0.19
CA PRO A 99 9.55 -0.87 0.93
C PRO A 99 8.04 -0.69 0.99
N GLY A 100 7.52 -0.44 2.19
CA GLY A 100 6.09 -0.26 2.39
C GLY A 100 5.30 -1.56 2.51
N LEU A 101 5.96 -2.71 2.62
CA LEU A 101 5.28 -3.99 2.85
C LEU A 101 4.44 -3.91 4.13
N GLU A 102 3.18 -4.32 4.02
CA GLU A 102 2.25 -4.31 5.14
C GLU A 102 2.01 -5.74 5.62
N LEU A 103 2.41 -6.02 6.84
CA LEU A 103 2.11 -7.29 7.52
C LEU A 103 0.81 -7.13 8.31
N ASP A 104 0.00 -8.17 8.37
CA ASP A 104 -1.22 -8.15 9.17
C ASP A 104 -0.93 -8.40 10.66
N SER A 105 -1.98 -8.49 11.49
CA SER A 105 -1.84 -8.73 12.93
C SER A 105 -1.21 -10.08 13.27
N HIS A 106 -1.21 -11.03 12.33
CA HIS A 106 -0.59 -12.34 12.49
C HIS A 106 0.83 -12.41 11.92
N GLY A 107 1.34 -11.29 11.40
CA GLY A 107 2.67 -11.23 10.81
C GLY A 107 2.75 -11.78 9.39
N LEU A 108 1.63 -11.87 8.68
CA LEU A 108 1.58 -12.37 7.31
C LEU A 108 1.59 -11.25 6.29
N CYS A 109 2.35 -11.42 5.21
CA CYS A 109 2.30 -10.52 4.07
C CYS A 109 1.02 -10.76 3.26
N PRO A 110 0.63 -9.82 2.37
CA PRO A 110 -0.60 -9.97 1.59
C PRO A 110 -0.69 -11.26 0.76
N MET A 111 0.43 -11.73 0.24
CA MET A 111 0.45 -12.97 -0.55
C MET A 111 0.15 -14.20 0.32
N CYS A 112 0.82 -14.30 1.47
CA CYS A 112 0.61 -15.42 2.39
C CYS A 112 -0.79 -15.41 2.98
N ARG A 113 -1.31 -14.22 3.29
CA ARG A 113 -2.66 -14.08 3.79
C ARG A 113 -3.70 -14.55 2.75
N THR A 114 -3.50 -14.21 1.48
CA THR A 114 -4.37 -14.66 0.39
C THR A 114 -4.31 -16.18 0.25
N GLU A 115 -3.11 -16.75 0.30
CA GLU A 115 -2.92 -18.19 0.24
C GLU A 115 -3.59 -18.91 1.40
N GLU A 116 -3.52 -18.36 2.58
CA GLU A 116 -4.15 -18.92 3.78
C GLU A 116 -5.68 -18.99 3.63
N LYS A 117 -6.30 -17.91 3.15
CA LYS A 117 -7.73 -17.89 2.85
C LYS A 117 -8.11 -18.93 1.80
N TYR A 118 -7.28 -19.07 0.78
CA TYR A 118 -7.51 -20.03 -0.29
C TYR A 118 -7.44 -21.48 0.21
N ARG A 119 -6.49 -21.77 1.08
CA ARG A 119 -6.41 -23.08 1.74
C ARG A 119 -7.65 -23.39 2.56
N TYR A 120 -8.11 -22.42 3.32
CA TYR A 120 -9.33 -22.61 4.12
C TYR A 120 -10.50 -22.95 3.23
N ALA A 121 -10.70 -22.23 2.14
CA ALA A 121 -11.77 -22.51 1.18
C ALA A 121 -11.67 -23.92 0.60
N LYS A 122 -10.47 -24.37 0.25
CA LYS A 122 -10.25 -25.73 -0.23
C LYS A 122 -10.60 -26.79 0.82
N ASN A 123 -10.30 -26.53 2.08
CA ASN A 123 -10.58 -27.45 3.16
C ASN A 123 -12.08 -27.60 3.43
N VAL A 124 -12.85 -26.53 3.29
CA VAL A 124 -14.30 -26.55 3.51
C VAL A 124 -15.08 -26.97 2.27
N MET A 125 -14.44 -27.11 1.13
CA MET A 125 -15.06 -27.53 -0.14
C MET A 125 -14.32 -28.74 -0.70
N PRO A 126 -14.35 -29.88 -0.03
CA PRO A 126 -13.55 -31.04 -0.43
C PRO A 126 -13.90 -31.58 -1.80
N VAL A 127 -15.13 -31.38 -2.26
CA VAL A 127 -15.57 -31.79 -3.59
C VAL A 127 -14.70 -31.23 -4.71
N LEU A 128 -14.20 -30.02 -4.54
CA LEU A 128 -13.34 -29.39 -5.55
C LEU A 128 -11.97 -30.07 -5.67
N ARG A 129 -11.57 -30.83 -4.66
CA ARG A 129 -10.29 -31.55 -4.65
C ARG A 129 -10.34 -32.83 -5.45
N THR A 130 -11.53 -33.38 -5.61
CA THR A 130 -11.72 -34.67 -6.25
C THR A 130 -11.98 -34.57 -7.76
N ILE A 131 -12.03 -33.36 -8.28
CA ILE A 131 -12.21 -33.14 -9.72
C ILE A 131 -10.99 -33.69 -10.46
N PRO A 132 -11.18 -34.61 -11.39
CA PRO A 132 -10.08 -35.16 -12.19
C PRO A 132 -9.41 -34.07 -13.01
N ARG A 133 -8.10 -34.18 -13.12
CA ARG A 133 -7.30 -33.23 -13.89
C ARG A 133 -6.99 -33.78 -15.26
#